data_1920de75984cd87582eaf32e576cb416
#
_entry.id   1920de75984cd87582eaf32e576cb416
#
_cell.length_a   1.000
_cell.length_b   1.000
_cell.length_c   1.000
_cell.angle_alpha   90.00
_cell.angle_beta   90.00
_cell.angle_gamma   90.00
#
_symmetry.space_group_name_H-M   'P 1'
#
loop_
_entity.id
_entity.type
_entity.pdbx_description
1 polymer ?
#
loop_
_entity_poly.entity_id
_entity_poly.type
_entity_poly.pdbx_seq_one_letter_code
_entity_poly.pdbx_strand_id
1 'polypeptide(L)'
;GKKAPISKLADAVAGYFVPTVMGIALLAALIWSFTGHPLSFVLTIFVSVLVIACPCALGLATPTAIMVGTGVGASNGILIKSGEALEVTHKTEVVVLDKTGTVTEGKPKVIEVLTKKGSKEELLRIAACCEKVSEHPLGNAIVEEAQNQGMELKAPEQFESLTGRGIHARLDGKEIWIGNERMVKEQNIDLGEFKKSSDEIAQKGQTPMFVVENNELVGIISVADTIKST
;
A
#
# COMPACT_ATOMS: atom_id res chain seq x y z
N GLY A 1 -17.80 -5.28 -16.05
CA GLY A 1 -17.14 -4.08 -15.54
C GLY A 1 -17.86 -2.81 -16.00
N LYS A 2 -17.81 -1.74 -15.21
CA LYS A 2 -18.41 -0.45 -15.61
C LYS A 2 -17.64 0.14 -16.78
N LYS A 3 -18.35 0.56 -17.84
CA LYS A 3 -17.75 1.27 -19.00
C LYS A 3 -17.16 2.61 -18.55
N ALA A 4 -16.05 3.02 -19.17
CA ALA A 4 -15.46 4.34 -18.96
C ALA A 4 -16.45 5.45 -19.34
N PRO A 5 -16.46 6.62 -18.64
CA PRO A 5 -17.33 7.75 -18.96
C PRO A 5 -17.26 8.17 -20.43
N ILE A 6 -16.07 8.20 -21.03
CA ILE A 6 -15.89 8.51 -22.45
C ILE A 6 -16.61 7.51 -23.37
N SER A 7 -16.65 6.22 -23.01
CA SER A 7 -17.38 5.20 -23.78
C SER A 7 -18.89 5.42 -23.72
N LYS A 8 -19.43 5.87 -22.57
CA LYS A 8 -20.86 6.21 -22.44
C LYS A 8 -21.23 7.42 -23.27
N LEU A 9 -20.35 8.42 -23.33
CA LEU A 9 -20.53 9.60 -24.20
C LEU A 9 -20.53 9.20 -25.65
N ALA A 10 -19.60 8.34 -26.11
CA ALA A 10 -19.54 7.81 -27.45
C ALA A 10 -20.82 7.05 -27.83
N ASP A 11 -21.33 6.17 -26.93
CA ASP A 11 -22.57 5.44 -27.12
C ASP A 11 -23.78 6.41 -27.27
N ALA A 12 -23.84 7.47 -26.44
CA ALA A 12 -24.90 8.46 -26.50
C ALA A 12 -24.87 9.26 -27.81
N VAL A 13 -23.69 9.72 -28.24
CA VAL A 13 -23.52 10.42 -29.54
C VAL A 13 -23.93 9.50 -30.70
N ALA A 14 -23.49 8.25 -30.71
CA ALA A 14 -23.85 7.29 -31.75
C ALA A 14 -25.36 7.05 -31.78
N GLY A 15 -26.04 7.03 -30.63
CA GLY A 15 -27.47 6.84 -30.51
C GLY A 15 -28.32 7.92 -31.24
N TYR A 16 -27.83 9.16 -31.31
CA TYR A 16 -28.48 10.23 -32.10
C TYR A 16 -27.93 10.31 -33.54
N PHE A 17 -26.65 10.13 -33.69
CA PHE A 17 -25.96 10.29 -34.98
C PHE A 17 -26.42 9.27 -36.02
N VAL A 18 -26.49 7.98 -35.62
CA VAL A 18 -26.85 6.91 -36.58
C VAL A 18 -28.25 7.07 -37.15
N PRO A 19 -29.33 7.30 -36.37
CA PRO A 19 -30.65 7.55 -36.92
C PRO A 19 -30.71 8.79 -37.83
N THR A 20 -29.99 9.85 -37.47
CA THR A 20 -29.94 11.08 -38.29
C THR A 20 -29.31 10.81 -39.65
N VAL A 21 -28.17 10.11 -39.66
CA VAL A 21 -27.51 9.76 -40.94
C VAL A 21 -28.35 8.80 -41.78
N MET A 22 -29.03 7.84 -41.16
CA MET A 22 -29.99 6.97 -41.89
C MET A 22 -31.10 7.79 -42.54
N GLY A 23 -31.64 8.78 -41.83
CA GLY A 23 -32.64 9.69 -42.40
C GLY A 23 -32.10 10.48 -43.59
N ILE A 24 -30.88 11.02 -43.51
CA ILE A 24 -30.21 11.75 -44.60
C ILE A 24 -29.97 10.82 -45.78
N ALA A 25 -29.49 9.59 -45.57
CA ALA A 25 -29.25 8.61 -46.63
C ALA A 25 -30.55 8.24 -47.37
N LEU A 26 -31.66 8.04 -46.64
CA LEU A 26 -32.98 7.78 -47.23
C LEU A 26 -33.49 8.98 -48.07
N LEU A 27 -33.37 10.19 -47.52
CA LEU A 27 -33.75 11.40 -48.22
C LEU A 27 -32.93 11.59 -49.51
N ALA A 28 -31.61 11.38 -49.45
CA ALA A 28 -30.76 11.44 -50.64
C ALA A 28 -31.15 10.39 -51.67
N ALA A 29 -31.40 9.14 -51.25
CA ALA A 29 -31.85 8.09 -52.13
C ALA A 29 -33.20 8.42 -52.81
N LEU A 30 -34.16 8.95 -52.08
CA LEU A 30 -35.44 9.39 -52.56
C LEU A 30 -35.28 10.53 -53.65
N ILE A 31 -34.52 11.57 -53.30
CA ILE A 31 -34.29 12.70 -54.23
C ILE A 31 -33.68 12.19 -55.54
N TRP A 32 -32.64 11.37 -55.49
CA TRP A 32 -31.98 10.86 -56.68
C TRP A 32 -32.85 9.85 -57.46
N SER A 33 -33.75 9.14 -56.80
CA SER A 33 -34.74 8.27 -57.46
C SER A 33 -35.70 9.05 -58.32
N PHE A 34 -36.14 10.25 -57.89
CA PHE A 34 -37.04 11.12 -58.71
C PHE A 34 -36.33 11.83 -59.83
N THR A 35 -35.02 11.89 -59.87
CA THR A 35 -34.27 12.52 -61.01
C THR A 35 -34.00 11.58 -62.16
N GLY A 36 -34.55 10.35 -62.14
CA GLY A 36 -34.48 9.40 -63.29
C GLY A 36 -33.14 8.65 -63.40
N HIS A 37 -32.30 8.69 -62.36
CA HIS A 37 -31.04 7.92 -62.32
C HIS A 37 -31.30 6.43 -62.14
N PRO A 38 -30.41 5.55 -62.65
CA PRO A 38 -30.56 4.11 -62.50
C PRO A 38 -30.45 3.70 -61.04
N LEU A 39 -31.16 2.63 -60.69
CA LEU A 39 -31.20 2.11 -59.32
C LEU A 39 -29.79 1.86 -58.69
N SER A 40 -28.84 1.43 -59.51
CA SER A 40 -27.44 1.23 -59.08
C SER A 40 -26.79 2.51 -58.54
N PHE A 41 -27.07 3.65 -59.22
CA PHE A 41 -26.57 4.94 -58.77
C PHE A 41 -27.20 5.37 -57.40
N VAL A 42 -28.52 5.23 -57.29
CA VAL A 42 -29.27 5.54 -56.08
C VAL A 42 -28.77 4.72 -54.92
N LEU A 43 -28.55 3.41 -55.09
CA LEU A 43 -27.99 2.51 -54.09
C LEU A 43 -26.55 2.89 -53.69
N THR A 44 -25.75 3.29 -54.70
CA THR A 44 -24.37 3.74 -54.41
C THR A 44 -24.36 4.97 -53.52
N ILE A 45 -25.20 5.98 -53.80
CA ILE A 45 -25.34 7.18 -52.96
C ILE A 45 -25.79 6.80 -51.54
N PHE A 46 -26.82 5.97 -51.42
CA PHE A 46 -27.32 5.53 -50.13
C PHE A 46 -26.24 4.84 -49.29
N VAL A 47 -25.55 3.86 -49.86
CA VAL A 47 -24.49 3.13 -49.19
C VAL A 47 -23.30 4.04 -48.86
N SER A 48 -22.93 4.95 -49.78
CA SER A 48 -21.81 5.88 -49.56
C SER A 48 -22.06 6.78 -48.35
N VAL A 49 -23.28 7.36 -48.23
CA VAL A 49 -23.63 8.19 -47.08
C VAL A 49 -23.53 7.38 -45.76
N LEU A 50 -24.03 6.15 -45.74
CA LEU A 50 -23.96 5.31 -44.54
C LEU A 50 -22.53 4.92 -44.16
N VAL A 51 -21.69 4.57 -45.13
CA VAL A 51 -20.30 4.13 -44.88
C VAL A 51 -19.43 5.31 -44.43
N ILE A 52 -19.54 6.48 -45.10
CA ILE A 52 -18.75 7.67 -44.75
C ILE A 52 -19.10 8.17 -43.33
N ALA A 53 -20.37 8.08 -42.97
CA ALA A 53 -20.86 8.56 -41.68
C ALA A 53 -20.72 7.55 -40.54
N CYS A 54 -20.11 6.41 -40.77
CA CYS A 54 -19.92 5.42 -39.72
C CYS A 54 -18.96 5.95 -38.65
N PRO A 55 -19.36 6.04 -37.35
CA PRO A 55 -18.46 6.42 -36.24
C PRO A 55 -17.60 5.25 -35.79
N CYS A 56 -17.20 4.35 -36.68
CA CYS A 56 -16.50 3.10 -36.39
C CYS A 56 -15.18 3.33 -35.63
N ALA A 57 -14.45 4.39 -36.00
CA ALA A 57 -13.21 4.78 -35.33
C ALA A 57 -13.44 5.13 -33.84
N LEU A 58 -14.53 5.82 -33.51
CA LEU A 58 -14.86 6.19 -32.12
C LEU A 58 -15.24 4.94 -31.29
N GLY A 59 -15.96 4.00 -31.91
CA GLY A 59 -16.38 2.74 -31.26
C GLY A 59 -15.23 1.77 -30.96
N LEU A 60 -14.12 1.86 -31.70
CA LEU A 60 -12.97 0.97 -31.54
C LEU A 60 -11.79 1.64 -30.78
N ALA A 61 -11.56 2.93 -30.97
CA ALA A 61 -10.41 3.64 -30.42
C ALA A 61 -10.38 3.59 -28.88
N THR A 62 -11.49 3.91 -28.21
CA THR A 62 -11.56 3.95 -26.75
C THR A 62 -11.39 2.56 -26.11
N PRO A 63 -12.12 1.50 -26.52
CA PRO A 63 -11.87 0.15 -25.99
C PRO A 63 -10.44 -0.33 -26.21
N THR A 64 -9.86 -0.04 -27.39
CA THR A 64 -8.48 -0.43 -27.71
C THR A 64 -7.48 0.29 -26.80
N ALA A 65 -7.63 1.61 -26.60
CA ALA A 65 -6.77 2.37 -25.71
C ALA A 65 -6.84 1.87 -24.25
N ILE A 66 -8.05 1.56 -23.76
CA ILE A 66 -8.26 1.00 -22.43
C ILE A 66 -7.61 -0.38 -22.34
N MET A 67 -7.77 -1.24 -23.36
CA MET A 67 -7.18 -2.58 -23.37
C MET A 67 -5.65 -2.51 -23.35
N VAL A 68 -5.05 -1.66 -24.17
CA VAL A 68 -3.59 -1.47 -24.19
C VAL A 68 -3.11 -0.89 -22.86
N GLY A 69 -3.76 0.16 -22.34
CA GLY A 69 -3.39 0.78 -21.08
C GLY A 69 -3.48 -0.18 -19.87
N THR A 70 -4.56 -0.98 -19.82
CA THR A 70 -4.71 -1.99 -18.75
C THR A 70 -3.72 -3.14 -18.92
N GLY A 71 -3.39 -3.53 -20.15
CA GLY A 71 -2.37 -4.53 -20.45
C GLY A 71 -0.97 -4.11 -20.01
N VAL A 72 -0.58 -2.87 -20.32
CA VAL A 72 0.69 -2.29 -19.85
C VAL A 72 0.70 -2.18 -18.32
N GLY A 73 -0.41 -1.76 -17.71
CA GLY A 73 -0.53 -1.78 -16.25
C GLY A 73 -0.29 -3.16 -15.67
N ALA A 74 -0.97 -4.18 -16.19
CA ALA A 74 -0.85 -5.56 -15.72
C ALA A 74 0.57 -6.13 -15.86
N SER A 75 1.27 -5.83 -16.96
CA SER A 75 2.66 -6.27 -17.14
C SER A 75 3.64 -5.61 -16.16
N ASN A 76 3.23 -4.50 -15.52
CA ASN A 76 3.95 -3.83 -14.44
C ASN A 76 3.37 -4.14 -13.04
N GLY A 77 2.53 -5.17 -12.91
CA GLY A 77 1.95 -5.56 -11.63
C GLY A 77 0.77 -4.70 -11.16
N ILE A 78 0.27 -3.78 -12.00
CA ILE A 78 -0.83 -2.87 -11.67
C ILE A 78 -2.13 -3.42 -12.27
N LEU A 79 -3.03 -3.91 -11.40
CA LEU A 79 -4.32 -4.43 -11.82
C LEU A 79 -5.41 -3.36 -11.77
N ILE A 80 -5.91 -2.98 -12.95
CA ILE A 80 -6.94 -1.95 -13.10
C ILE A 80 -8.31 -2.62 -13.16
N LYS A 81 -9.22 -2.29 -12.24
CA LYS A 81 -10.54 -2.92 -12.13
C LYS A 81 -11.52 -2.52 -13.23
N SER A 82 -11.40 -1.33 -13.78
CA SER A 82 -12.34 -0.80 -14.80
C SER A 82 -11.73 0.33 -15.62
N GLY A 83 -12.28 0.56 -16.81
CA GLY A 83 -11.91 1.72 -17.64
C GLY A 83 -12.23 3.06 -16.96
N GLU A 84 -13.27 3.10 -16.11
CA GLU A 84 -13.59 4.27 -15.28
C GLU A 84 -12.46 4.59 -14.29
N ALA A 85 -11.91 3.57 -13.64
CA ALA A 85 -10.77 3.76 -12.72
C ALA A 85 -9.55 4.31 -13.46
N LEU A 86 -9.25 3.80 -14.66
CA LEU A 86 -8.14 4.29 -15.49
C LEU A 86 -8.34 5.77 -15.87
N GLU A 87 -9.56 6.16 -16.29
CA GLU A 87 -9.88 7.53 -16.66
C GLU A 87 -9.84 8.50 -15.46
N VAL A 88 -10.29 8.06 -14.28
CA VAL A 88 -10.31 8.93 -13.09
C VAL A 88 -8.91 9.08 -12.50
N THR A 89 -8.06 8.07 -12.60
CA THR A 89 -6.71 8.10 -12.02
C THR A 89 -5.88 9.30 -12.51
N HIS A 90 -6.02 9.72 -13.77
CA HIS A 90 -5.26 10.87 -14.29
C HIS A 90 -5.69 12.22 -13.68
N LYS A 91 -6.85 12.28 -13.01
CA LYS A 91 -7.38 13.47 -12.33
C LYS A 91 -7.00 13.51 -10.84
N THR A 92 -6.22 12.52 -10.36
CA THR A 92 -5.84 12.43 -8.96
C THR A 92 -4.81 13.53 -8.64
N GLU A 93 -5.14 14.39 -7.69
CA GLU A 93 -4.26 15.47 -7.21
C GLU A 93 -3.58 15.11 -5.89
N VAL A 94 -4.20 14.23 -5.09
CA VAL A 94 -3.71 13.82 -3.77
C VAL A 94 -3.73 12.31 -3.65
N VAL A 95 -2.61 11.74 -3.20
CA VAL A 95 -2.50 10.31 -2.91
C VAL A 95 -2.27 10.12 -1.41
N VAL A 96 -3.13 9.34 -0.76
CA VAL A 96 -2.99 8.97 0.65
C VAL A 96 -2.55 7.51 0.70
N LEU A 97 -1.36 7.28 1.24
CA LEU A 97 -0.78 5.94 1.37
C LEU A 97 -0.86 5.46 2.81
N ASP A 98 -1.29 4.22 3.01
CA ASP A 98 -1.10 3.54 4.29
C ASP A 98 0.41 3.31 4.50
N LYS A 99 0.87 3.47 5.75
CA LYS A 99 2.29 3.33 6.07
C LYS A 99 2.70 1.85 6.11
N THR A 100 2.03 1.09 6.98
CA THR A 100 2.48 -0.25 7.37
C THR A 100 2.18 -1.30 6.28
N GLY A 101 3.21 -1.94 5.74
CA GLY A 101 3.10 -2.95 4.70
C GLY A 101 2.85 -2.40 3.29
N THR A 102 2.55 -1.09 3.14
CA THR A 102 2.39 -0.40 1.86
C THR A 102 3.65 0.39 1.51
N VAL A 103 4.00 1.40 2.30
CA VAL A 103 5.24 2.19 2.16
C VAL A 103 6.42 1.45 2.79
N THR A 104 6.16 0.75 3.90
CA THR A 104 7.14 -0.03 4.63
C THR A 104 7.02 -1.53 4.30
N GLU A 105 8.01 -2.30 4.72
CA GLU A 105 8.07 -3.77 4.51
C GLU A 105 6.99 -4.53 5.29
N GLY A 106 6.40 -3.92 6.34
CA GLY A 106 5.48 -4.57 7.26
C GLY A 106 6.17 -5.53 8.24
N LYS A 107 7.50 -5.46 8.31
CA LYS A 107 8.35 -6.27 9.19
C LYS A 107 9.26 -5.36 9.99
N PRO A 108 8.96 -5.13 11.28
CA PRO A 108 9.83 -4.35 12.16
C PRO A 108 11.22 -4.98 12.25
N LYS A 109 12.24 -4.13 12.32
CA LYS A 109 13.64 -4.53 12.51
C LYS A 109 14.26 -3.69 13.63
N VAL A 110 15.25 -4.25 14.33
CA VAL A 110 16.06 -3.49 15.28
C VAL A 110 16.94 -2.52 14.49
N ILE A 111 16.87 -1.24 14.84
CA ILE A 111 17.63 -0.16 14.19
C ILE A 111 18.86 0.19 15.00
N GLU A 112 18.70 0.33 16.33
CA GLU A 112 19.76 0.74 17.23
C GLU A 112 19.55 0.15 18.62
N VAL A 113 20.65 -0.14 19.30
CA VAL A 113 20.68 -0.56 20.70
C VAL A 113 21.53 0.44 21.49
N LEU A 114 20.94 1.05 22.50
CA LEU A 114 21.58 1.99 23.42
C LEU A 114 21.63 1.36 24.82
N THR A 115 22.81 1.33 25.44
CA THR A 115 22.99 0.77 26.78
C THR A 115 23.74 1.73 27.69
N LYS A 116 23.38 1.73 28.96
CA LYS A 116 24.08 2.47 30.02
C LYS A 116 25.18 1.63 30.67
N LYS A 117 24.96 0.32 30.75
CA LYS A 117 25.89 -0.64 31.35
C LYS A 117 26.03 -1.88 30.49
N GLY A 118 27.21 -2.43 30.38
CA GLY A 118 27.48 -3.63 29.60
C GLY A 118 27.61 -3.39 28.11
N SER A 119 27.51 -4.45 27.30
CA SER A 119 27.58 -4.38 25.87
C SER A 119 26.19 -4.31 25.24
N LYS A 120 26.11 -3.79 24.01
CA LYS A 120 24.89 -3.77 23.21
C LYS A 120 24.39 -5.18 22.89
N GLU A 121 25.32 -6.08 22.66
CA GLU A 121 25.07 -7.50 22.37
C GLU A 121 24.43 -8.19 23.58
N GLU A 122 24.90 -7.90 24.79
CA GLU A 122 24.32 -8.47 26.01
C GLU A 122 22.91 -7.97 26.27
N LEU A 123 22.68 -6.65 26.10
CA LEU A 123 21.34 -6.06 26.22
C LEU A 123 20.37 -6.67 25.19
N LEU A 124 20.80 -6.80 23.93
CA LEU A 124 20.02 -7.42 22.86
C LEU A 124 19.71 -8.89 23.19
N ARG A 125 20.70 -9.65 23.68
CA ARG A 125 20.52 -11.06 24.07
C ARG A 125 19.53 -11.23 25.21
N ILE A 126 19.63 -10.41 26.26
CA ILE A 126 18.69 -10.43 27.39
C ILE A 126 17.27 -10.14 26.90
N ALA A 127 17.10 -9.08 26.12
CA ALA A 127 15.80 -8.71 25.57
C ALA A 127 15.23 -9.81 24.67
N ALA A 128 16.04 -10.39 23.79
CA ALA A 128 15.64 -11.47 22.91
C ALA A 128 15.26 -12.76 23.65
N CYS A 129 15.96 -13.10 24.73
CA CYS A 129 15.59 -14.22 25.60
C CYS A 129 14.20 -14.02 26.24
N CYS A 130 13.92 -12.80 26.72
CA CYS A 130 12.63 -12.47 27.33
C CYS A 130 11.49 -12.44 26.28
N GLU A 131 11.75 -11.92 25.08
CA GLU A 131 10.77 -11.82 23.99
C GLU A 131 10.59 -13.13 23.22
N LYS A 132 11.40 -14.16 23.45
CA LYS A 132 11.36 -15.45 22.73
C LYS A 132 10.00 -16.13 22.73
N VAL A 133 9.22 -15.91 23.77
CA VAL A 133 7.88 -16.47 23.95
C VAL A 133 6.76 -15.45 23.65
N SER A 134 7.14 -14.23 23.24
CA SER A 134 6.22 -13.17 22.87
C SER A 134 5.73 -13.35 21.44
N GLU A 135 4.46 -13.04 21.16
CA GLU A 135 3.88 -13.02 19.82
C GLU A 135 3.84 -11.59 19.22
N HIS A 136 4.36 -10.60 19.97
CA HIS A 136 4.31 -9.21 19.53
C HIS A 136 5.33 -8.94 18.40
N PRO A 137 4.96 -8.25 17.31
CA PRO A 137 5.87 -8.01 16.17
C PRO A 137 7.18 -7.31 16.54
N LEU A 138 7.18 -6.41 17.52
CA LEU A 138 8.39 -5.74 17.99
C LEU A 138 9.32 -6.70 18.77
N GLY A 139 8.74 -7.61 19.56
CA GLY A 139 9.49 -8.66 20.24
C GLY A 139 10.12 -9.63 19.23
N ASN A 140 9.36 -10.05 18.22
CA ASN A 140 9.89 -10.91 17.15
C ASN A 140 11.08 -10.26 16.43
N ALA A 141 11.04 -8.95 16.19
CA ALA A 141 12.16 -8.22 15.58
C ALA A 141 13.45 -8.30 16.43
N ILE A 142 13.32 -8.20 17.76
CA ILE A 142 14.45 -8.31 18.70
C ILE A 142 15.02 -9.74 18.68
N VAL A 143 14.14 -10.74 18.68
CA VAL A 143 14.54 -12.15 18.61
C VAL A 143 15.25 -12.47 17.29
N GLU A 144 14.70 -12.01 16.17
CA GLU A 144 15.27 -12.23 14.83
C GLU A 144 16.66 -11.58 14.70
N GLU A 145 16.83 -10.36 15.20
CA GLU A 145 18.13 -9.67 15.19
C GLU A 145 19.19 -10.41 16.02
N ALA A 146 18.84 -10.86 17.21
CA ALA A 146 19.75 -11.63 18.05
C ALA A 146 20.14 -12.98 17.41
N GLN A 147 19.20 -13.66 16.74
CA GLN A 147 19.47 -14.90 16.00
C GLN A 147 20.39 -14.65 14.79
N ASN A 148 20.18 -13.56 14.05
CA ASN A 148 21.02 -13.17 12.92
C ASN A 148 22.47 -12.89 13.38
N GLN A 149 22.66 -12.42 14.60
CA GLN A 149 23.99 -12.26 15.20
C GLN A 149 24.56 -13.57 15.80
N GLY A 150 23.87 -14.70 15.63
CA GLY A 150 24.33 -16.02 16.10
C GLY A 150 24.22 -16.22 17.61
N MET A 151 23.36 -15.44 18.31
CA MET A 151 23.21 -15.54 19.76
C MET A 151 22.36 -16.76 20.14
N GLU A 152 22.81 -17.52 21.14
CA GLU A 152 21.98 -18.56 21.75
C GLU A 152 20.94 -17.94 22.67
N LEU A 153 19.67 -18.23 22.41
CA LEU A 153 18.54 -17.71 23.14
C LEU A 153 17.89 -18.81 23.98
N LYS A 154 17.78 -18.59 25.27
CA LYS A 154 17.00 -19.43 26.18
C LYS A 154 15.64 -18.78 26.46
N ALA A 155 14.65 -19.59 26.83
CA ALA A 155 13.37 -19.10 27.27
C ALA A 155 13.49 -18.52 28.70
N PRO A 156 12.71 -17.47 29.06
CA PRO A 156 12.65 -16.96 30.40
C PRO A 156 11.96 -17.98 31.34
N GLU A 157 12.28 -17.90 32.63
CA GLU A 157 11.70 -18.74 33.69
C GLU A 157 10.23 -18.39 33.95
N GLN A 158 9.89 -17.11 33.80
CA GLN A 158 8.54 -16.57 33.90
C GLN A 158 8.34 -15.52 32.83
N PHE A 159 7.11 -15.43 32.31
CA PHE A 159 6.74 -14.47 31.26
C PHE A 159 5.30 -14.00 31.46
N GLU A 160 5.10 -12.70 31.39
CA GLU A 160 3.78 -12.07 31.43
C GLU A 160 3.72 -10.95 30.39
N SER A 161 2.69 -10.98 29.53
CA SER A 161 2.42 -9.91 28.57
C SER A 161 1.52 -8.85 29.21
N LEU A 162 1.98 -7.60 29.20
CA LEU A 162 1.27 -6.45 29.75
C LEU A 162 0.64 -5.63 28.63
N THR A 163 -0.65 -5.78 28.42
CA THR A 163 -1.39 -5.16 27.31
C THR A 163 -1.13 -3.66 27.22
N GLY A 164 -0.61 -3.21 26.06
CA GLY A 164 -0.32 -1.82 25.76
C GLY A 164 0.87 -1.20 26.53
N ARG A 165 1.68 -2.03 27.20
CA ARG A 165 2.83 -1.59 28.02
C ARG A 165 4.12 -2.29 27.62
N GLY A 166 4.09 -3.60 27.40
CA GLY A 166 5.25 -4.43 27.11
C GLY A 166 5.14 -5.80 27.76
N ILE A 167 6.27 -6.31 28.26
CA ILE A 167 6.35 -7.61 28.93
C ILE A 167 7.09 -7.50 30.26
N HIS A 168 6.81 -8.43 31.16
CA HIS A 168 7.56 -8.73 32.35
C HIS A 168 8.06 -10.17 32.30
N ALA A 169 9.33 -10.39 32.59
CA ALA A 169 9.92 -11.71 32.52
C ALA A 169 10.97 -11.90 33.62
N ARG A 170 11.21 -13.16 34.01
CA ARG A 170 12.33 -13.54 34.86
C ARG A 170 13.35 -14.31 34.05
N LEU A 171 14.59 -13.83 34.03
CA LEU A 171 15.71 -14.45 33.34
C LEU A 171 16.94 -14.52 34.24
N ASP A 172 17.48 -15.72 34.46
CA ASP A 172 18.62 -15.95 35.34
C ASP A 172 18.42 -15.39 36.78
N GLY A 173 17.20 -15.52 37.29
CA GLY A 173 16.82 -15.00 38.61
C GLY A 173 16.66 -13.47 38.65
N LYS A 174 16.82 -12.73 37.56
CA LYS A 174 16.63 -11.29 37.47
C LYS A 174 15.25 -10.95 36.94
N GLU A 175 14.64 -9.90 37.45
CA GLU A 175 13.39 -9.35 36.99
C GLU A 175 13.67 -8.39 35.81
N ILE A 176 13.07 -8.68 34.64
CA ILE A 176 13.27 -7.92 33.40
C ILE A 176 11.91 -7.38 32.94
N TRP A 177 11.87 -6.09 32.66
CA TRP A 177 10.72 -5.44 32.04
C TRP A 177 11.16 -4.86 30.69
N ILE A 178 10.38 -5.12 29.65
CA ILE A 178 10.63 -4.58 28.29
C ILE A 178 9.34 -3.95 27.80
N GLY A 179 9.38 -2.67 27.44
CA GLY A 179 8.17 -2.00 27.01
C GLY A 179 8.35 -0.52 26.68
N ASN A 180 7.23 0.17 26.61
CA ASN A 180 7.18 1.59 26.27
C ASN A 180 7.44 2.51 27.48
N GLU A 181 7.49 3.82 27.22
CA GLU A 181 7.72 4.85 28.27
C GLU A 181 6.67 4.80 29.38
N ARG A 182 5.44 4.41 29.07
CA ARG A 182 4.37 4.27 30.06
C ARG A 182 4.68 3.19 31.09
N MET A 183 5.22 2.04 30.65
CA MET A 183 5.65 0.96 31.53
C MET A 183 6.72 1.46 32.51
N VAL A 184 7.73 2.19 32.01
CA VAL A 184 8.83 2.72 32.85
C VAL A 184 8.30 3.70 33.89
N LYS A 185 7.37 4.59 33.52
CA LYS A 185 6.73 5.54 34.45
C LYS A 185 5.89 4.85 35.51
N GLU A 186 5.14 3.81 35.17
CA GLU A 186 4.34 3.04 36.14
C GLU A 186 5.20 2.29 37.15
N GLN A 187 6.45 1.95 36.82
CA GLN A 187 7.43 1.39 37.70
C GLN A 187 8.18 2.46 38.56
N ASN A 188 7.82 3.74 38.42
CA ASN A 188 8.47 4.88 39.04
C ASN A 188 9.98 4.98 38.75
N ILE A 189 10.39 4.55 37.56
CA ILE A 189 11.78 4.59 37.08
C ILE A 189 12.01 5.87 36.32
N ASP A 190 13.07 6.60 36.67
CA ASP A 190 13.48 7.79 35.92
C ASP A 190 14.19 7.40 34.63
N LEU A 191 13.78 8.04 33.52
CA LEU A 191 14.40 7.86 32.22
C LEU A 191 15.82 8.43 32.14
N GLY A 192 16.16 9.44 32.98
CA GLY A 192 17.47 10.04 33.04
C GLY A 192 17.97 10.50 31.64
N GLU A 193 19.19 10.10 31.33
CA GLU A 193 19.85 10.40 30.05
C GLU A 193 19.12 9.81 28.81
N PHE A 194 18.35 8.74 29.00
CA PHE A 194 17.62 8.10 27.91
C PHE A 194 16.39 8.88 27.44
N LYS A 195 15.94 9.87 28.20
CA LYS A 195 14.78 10.69 27.80
C LYS A 195 15.03 11.37 26.46
N LYS A 196 16.19 12.02 26.31
CA LYS A 196 16.55 12.71 25.06
C LYS A 196 16.67 11.73 23.88
N SER A 197 17.37 10.61 24.09
CA SER A 197 17.54 9.58 23.07
C SER A 197 16.20 8.96 22.63
N SER A 198 15.30 8.71 23.59
CA SER A 198 13.96 8.20 23.31
C SER A 198 13.13 9.19 22.45
N ASP A 199 13.19 10.49 22.77
CA ASP A 199 12.49 11.51 22.00
C ASP A 199 13.06 11.62 20.58
N GLU A 200 14.38 11.54 20.40
CA GLU A 200 15.03 11.53 19.09
C GLU A 200 14.65 10.29 18.27
N ILE A 201 14.60 9.11 18.88
CA ILE A 201 14.13 7.86 18.24
C ILE A 201 12.69 8.02 17.77
N ALA A 202 11.81 8.52 18.64
CA ALA A 202 10.40 8.75 18.31
C ALA A 202 10.20 9.77 17.17
N GLN A 203 10.97 10.86 17.14
CA GLN A 203 10.96 11.85 16.08
C GLN A 203 11.35 11.28 14.71
N LYS A 204 12.22 10.26 14.68
CA LYS A 204 12.58 9.51 13.46
C LYS A 204 11.51 8.49 13.03
N GLY A 205 10.37 8.43 13.72
CA GLY A 205 9.30 7.48 13.45
C GLY A 205 9.60 6.04 13.86
N GLN A 206 10.57 5.86 14.74
CA GLN A 206 10.96 4.58 15.34
C GLN A 206 10.30 4.39 16.70
N THR A 207 10.21 3.15 17.16
CA THR A 207 9.62 2.81 18.46
C THR A 207 10.73 2.50 19.47
N PRO A 208 10.91 3.31 20.53
CA PRO A 208 11.84 3.00 21.59
C PRO A 208 11.23 1.94 22.53
N MET A 209 11.94 0.83 22.73
CA MET A 209 11.62 -0.19 23.70
C MET A 209 12.63 -0.12 24.84
N PHE A 210 12.14 0.22 26.01
CA PHE A 210 12.96 0.35 27.21
C PHE A 210 13.17 -1.01 27.86
N VAL A 211 14.40 -1.28 28.28
CA VAL A 211 14.77 -2.49 29.00
C VAL A 211 15.16 -2.12 30.42
N VAL A 212 14.44 -2.69 31.39
CA VAL A 212 14.65 -2.49 32.80
C VAL A 212 15.07 -3.82 33.45
N GLU A 213 16.15 -3.83 34.18
CA GLU A 213 16.65 -4.97 34.99
C GLU A 213 16.67 -4.63 36.46
N ASN A 214 16.01 -5.45 37.29
CA ASN A 214 15.96 -5.26 38.74
C ASN A 214 15.66 -3.81 39.15
N ASN A 215 14.63 -3.21 38.52
CA ASN A 215 14.18 -1.84 38.78
C ASN A 215 15.14 -0.71 38.33
N GLU A 216 16.17 -1.03 37.52
CA GLU A 216 17.08 -0.06 36.92
C GLU A 216 16.91 -0.06 35.39
N LEU A 217 16.76 1.12 34.77
CA LEU A 217 16.75 1.27 33.33
C LEU A 217 18.16 1.04 32.76
N VAL A 218 18.35 -0.05 32.02
CA VAL A 218 19.66 -0.49 31.51
C VAL A 218 19.89 -0.11 30.05
N GLY A 219 18.81 0.13 29.28
CA GLY A 219 18.96 0.59 27.91
C GLY A 219 17.66 0.72 27.13
N ILE A 220 17.82 1.08 25.86
CA ILE A 220 16.74 1.20 24.87
C ILE A 220 17.09 0.38 23.63
N ILE A 221 16.13 -0.34 23.09
CA ILE A 221 16.20 -0.96 21.78
C ILE A 221 15.22 -0.22 20.86
N SER A 222 15.74 0.39 19.81
CA SER A 222 14.93 1.07 18.80
C SER A 222 14.50 0.07 17.72
N VAL A 223 13.20 0.00 17.48
CA VAL A 223 12.61 -0.88 16.47
C VAL A 223 11.80 -0.03 15.49
N ALA A 224 11.93 -0.29 14.20
CA ALA A 224 11.13 0.38 13.18
C ALA A 224 10.82 -0.55 12.02
N ASP A 225 9.68 -0.27 11.38
CA ASP A 225 9.33 -0.87 10.10
C ASP A 225 10.00 -0.05 8.99
N THR A 226 10.88 -0.71 8.25
CA THR A 226 11.73 -0.07 7.23
C THR A 226 10.95 0.22 5.95
N ILE A 227 11.28 1.34 5.31
CA ILE A 227 10.72 1.70 4.00
C ILE A 227 11.23 0.70 2.95
N LYS A 228 10.35 0.28 2.04
CA LYS A 228 10.71 -0.59 0.91
C LYS A 228 11.77 0.08 0.03
N SER A 229 12.72 -0.69 -0.43
CA SER A 229 13.86 -0.24 -1.25
C SER A 229 13.55 -0.13 -2.74
N THR A 230 12.31 0.05 -3.16
CA THR A 230 11.91 0.14 -4.58
C THR A 230 12.19 1.47 -5.19
#